data_58eb5cbffff788ddcd92dab47b22c9d9
#
_entry.id   58eb5cbffff788ddcd92dab47b22c9d9
#
_cell.length_a   1.000
_cell.length_b   1.000
_cell.length_c   1.000
_cell.angle_alpha   90.00
_cell.angle_beta   90.00
_cell.angle_gamma   90.00
#
_symmetry.space_group_name_H-M   'P 1'
#
loop_
_entity.id
_entity.type
_entity.pdbx_description
1 polymer ?
#
loop_
_entity_poly.entity_id
_entity_poly.type
_entity_poly.pdbx_seq_one_letter_code
_entity_poly.pdbx_strand_id
1 'polypeptide(L)'
;MKTSQNTFEKIVATYLEDGGNPFPDEYFPDQKEIGKYGLLHLDFMEKKQRGKFNGLEGTGRLNAYLYEIDTQAHDMLFSLIGEISKAQKIDEHLKETDQLRWVQMMNNVKAQAEEIVLKEIVYA
;
A
#
# COMPACT_ATOMS: atom_id res chain seq x y z
N MET A 1 -7.40 12.33 18.22
CA MET A 1 -6.34 11.77 17.47
C MET A 1 -6.88 10.87 16.37
N LYS A 2 -6.11 10.61 15.46
CA LYS A 2 -6.54 9.87 14.29
C LYS A 2 -6.60 8.45 14.57
N THR A 3 -7.58 8.09 15.27
CA THR A 3 -7.66 6.81 15.87
C THR A 3 -7.83 5.68 14.87
N SER A 4 -8.47 5.95 13.79
CA SER A 4 -8.72 4.88 12.85
C SER A 4 -7.49 4.54 12.06
N GLN A 5 -6.45 5.28 12.25
CA GLN A 5 -5.26 5.09 11.47
C GLN A 5 -4.46 3.92 11.96
N ASN A 6 -3.81 3.25 11.04
CA ASN A 6 -2.85 2.25 11.42
C ASN A 6 -1.58 2.95 11.90
N THR A 7 -0.63 2.17 12.37
CA THR A 7 0.60 2.71 12.92
C THR A 7 1.35 3.56 11.91
N PHE A 8 1.38 3.12 10.67
CA PHE A 8 2.08 3.84 9.63
C PHE A 8 1.46 5.21 9.40
N GLU A 9 0.14 5.27 9.26
CA GLU A 9 -0.53 6.53 9.02
C GLU A 9 -0.33 7.49 10.17
N LYS A 10 -0.32 6.96 11.38
CA LYS A 10 -0.12 7.78 12.55
C LYS A 10 1.27 8.39 12.54
N ILE A 11 2.26 7.60 12.19
CA ILE A 11 3.64 8.09 12.12
C ILE A 11 3.77 9.17 11.08
N VAL A 12 3.16 8.96 9.92
CA VAL A 12 3.20 9.95 8.85
C VAL A 12 2.54 11.25 9.29
N ALA A 13 1.37 11.14 9.92
CA ALA A 13 0.68 12.34 10.38
C ALA A 13 1.51 13.10 11.41
N THR A 14 2.13 12.39 12.34
CA THR A 14 2.97 13.01 13.35
C THR A 14 4.16 13.69 12.70
N TYR A 15 4.78 13.02 11.75
CA TYR A 15 5.93 13.56 11.04
C TYR A 15 5.57 14.87 10.35
N LEU A 16 4.44 14.89 9.68
CA LEU A 16 4.00 16.09 8.98
C LEU A 16 3.68 17.22 9.96
N GLU A 17 3.04 16.89 11.07
CA GLU A 17 2.68 17.89 12.06
C GLU A 17 3.89 18.48 12.72
N ASP A 18 4.92 17.69 12.91
CA ASP A 18 6.14 18.15 13.58
C ASP A 18 7.11 18.83 12.65
N GLY A 19 6.69 19.08 11.41
CA GLY A 19 7.54 19.81 10.51
C GLY A 19 8.43 18.94 9.65
N GLY A 20 8.18 17.65 9.63
CA GLY A 20 8.91 16.79 8.71
C GLY A 20 8.70 17.24 7.29
N ASN A 21 7.54 17.79 7.01
CA ASN A 21 7.27 18.44 5.74
C ASN A 21 6.79 19.85 6.06
N PRO A 22 7.68 20.84 6.00
CA PRO A 22 7.33 22.20 6.40
C PRO A 22 6.31 22.87 5.48
N PHE A 23 6.01 22.27 4.34
CA PHE A 23 5.09 22.86 3.39
C PHE A 23 3.79 22.09 3.40
N PRO A 24 2.64 22.81 3.43
CA PRO A 24 1.35 22.15 3.31
C PRO A 24 1.22 21.46 1.95
N ASP A 25 0.36 20.47 1.89
CA ASP A 25 0.13 19.75 0.64
C ASP A 25 -0.32 20.66 -0.48
N GLU A 26 -0.98 21.75 -0.14
CA GLU A 26 -1.48 22.66 -1.14
C GLU A 26 -0.37 23.36 -1.91
N TYR A 27 0.84 23.38 -1.37
CA TYR A 27 1.97 23.91 -2.12
C TYR A 27 2.37 22.98 -3.26
N PHE A 28 1.99 21.71 -3.16
CA PHE A 28 2.34 20.72 -4.17
C PHE A 28 1.09 19.95 -4.54
N PRO A 29 0.11 20.63 -5.13
CA PRO A 29 -1.19 20.00 -5.36
C PRO A 29 -1.14 18.80 -6.28
N ASP A 30 -0.13 18.70 -7.10
CA ASP A 30 -0.01 17.58 -8.03
C ASP A 30 0.79 16.44 -7.46
N GLN A 31 1.36 16.62 -6.27
CA GLN A 31 2.11 15.57 -5.64
C GLN A 31 1.18 14.75 -4.75
N LYS A 32 1.17 13.47 -5.01
CA LYS A 32 0.38 12.56 -4.21
C LYS A 32 1.29 11.69 -3.38
N GLU A 33 0.80 11.36 -2.20
CA GLU A 33 1.57 10.52 -1.29
C GLU A 33 1.60 9.10 -1.83
N ILE A 34 2.80 8.57 -2.00
CA ILE A 34 2.97 7.25 -2.56
C ILE A 34 3.23 6.28 -1.40
N GLY A 35 2.45 5.22 -1.35
CA GLY A 35 2.59 4.27 -0.28
C GLY A 35 3.63 3.19 -0.56
N LYS A 36 3.56 2.15 0.27
CA LYS A 36 4.55 1.09 0.26
C LYS A 36 4.71 0.45 -1.11
N TYR A 37 3.61 0.14 -1.76
CA TYR A 37 3.68 -0.61 -3.02
C TYR A 37 4.19 0.24 -4.17
N GLY A 38 3.82 1.52 -4.17
CA GLY A 38 4.36 2.42 -5.16
C GLY A 38 5.86 2.58 -5.02
N LEU A 39 6.34 2.68 -3.79
CA LEU A 39 7.77 2.82 -3.54
C LEU A 39 8.53 1.55 -3.90
N LEU A 40 7.96 0.39 -3.64
CA LEU A 40 8.58 -0.87 -4.04
C LEU A 40 8.67 -0.97 -5.56
N HIS A 41 7.62 -0.52 -6.24
CA HIS A 41 7.64 -0.53 -7.70
C HIS A 41 8.68 0.44 -8.24
N LEU A 42 8.83 1.58 -7.60
CA LEU A 42 9.87 2.54 -7.98
C LEU A 42 11.25 1.90 -7.92
N ASP A 43 11.54 1.22 -6.82
CA ASP A 43 12.80 0.54 -6.66
C ASP A 43 13.00 -0.51 -7.75
N PHE A 44 11.96 -1.26 -8.04
CA PHE A 44 11.98 -2.27 -9.08
C PHE A 44 12.29 -1.65 -10.45
N MET A 45 11.63 -0.53 -10.76
CA MET A 45 11.84 0.13 -12.03
C MET A 45 13.26 0.65 -12.18
N GLU A 46 13.80 1.21 -11.10
CA GLU A 46 15.15 1.73 -11.14
C GLU A 46 16.16 0.63 -11.42
N LYS A 47 15.90 -0.57 -10.94
CA LYS A 47 16.82 -1.68 -11.09
C LYS A 47 16.58 -2.50 -12.35
N LYS A 48 15.34 -2.62 -12.76
CA LYS A 48 14.98 -3.55 -13.83
C LYS A 48 14.35 -2.91 -15.05
N GLN A 49 13.85 -1.69 -14.94
CA GLN A 49 13.15 -1.02 -16.02
C GLN A 49 13.59 0.42 -16.13
N ARG A 50 14.89 0.61 -16.25
CA ARG A 50 15.45 1.97 -16.24
C ARG A 50 14.96 2.84 -17.39
N GLY A 51 14.71 2.25 -18.55
CA GLY A 51 14.18 3.02 -19.66
C GLY A 51 12.85 3.63 -19.35
N LYS A 52 11.96 2.82 -18.78
CA LYS A 52 10.64 3.29 -18.41
C LYS A 52 10.73 4.31 -17.28
N PHE A 53 11.60 4.06 -16.31
CA PHE A 53 11.82 4.99 -15.21
C PHE A 53 12.29 6.34 -15.74
N ASN A 54 13.30 6.34 -16.60
CA ASN A 54 13.83 7.59 -17.13
C ASN A 54 12.79 8.35 -17.94
N GLY A 55 11.99 7.62 -18.71
CA GLY A 55 10.95 8.27 -19.50
C GLY A 55 9.89 8.93 -18.64
N LEU A 56 9.45 8.26 -17.60
CA LEU A 56 8.46 8.82 -16.72
C LEU A 56 9.00 10.00 -15.92
N GLU A 57 10.22 9.87 -15.44
CA GLU A 57 10.84 10.95 -14.70
C GLU A 57 11.06 12.17 -15.58
N GLY A 58 11.54 11.92 -16.81
CA GLY A 58 11.82 13.02 -17.72
C GLY A 58 10.60 13.78 -18.15
N THR A 59 9.45 13.13 -18.19
CA THR A 59 8.20 13.79 -18.57
C THR A 59 7.41 14.30 -17.37
N GLY A 60 7.92 14.10 -16.17
CA GLY A 60 7.25 14.57 -14.98
C GLY A 60 6.04 13.73 -14.57
N ARG A 61 5.93 12.53 -15.09
CA ARG A 61 4.78 11.66 -14.83
C ARG A 61 5.05 10.58 -13.79
N LEU A 62 6.27 10.51 -13.31
CA LEU A 62 6.64 9.41 -12.42
C LEU A 62 5.79 9.36 -11.18
N ASN A 63 5.58 10.51 -10.54
CA ASN A 63 4.83 10.52 -9.28
C ASN A 63 3.39 10.06 -9.48
N ALA A 64 2.73 10.55 -10.51
CA ALA A 64 1.36 10.14 -10.78
C ALA A 64 1.28 8.66 -11.12
N TYR A 65 2.25 8.17 -11.88
CA TYR A 65 2.29 6.76 -12.23
C TYR A 65 2.44 5.88 -10.99
N LEU A 66 3.35 6.26 -10.10
CA LEU A 66 3.58 5.47 -8.89
C LEU A 66 2.37 5.51 -7.96
N TYR A 67 1.70 6.65 -7.90
CA TYR A 67 0.49 6.73 -7.10
C TYR A 67 -0.57 5.78 -7.63
N GLU A 68 -0.70 5.73 -8.95
CA GLU A 68 -1.66 4.83 -9.55
C GLU A 68 -1.33 3.37 -9.30
N ILE A 69 -0.05 3.02 -9.40
CA ILE A 69 0.40 1.66 -9.10
C ILE A 69 0.09 1.32 -7.64
N ASP A 70 0.36 2.25 -6.74
CA ASP A 70 0.09 2.02 -5.33
C ASP A 70 -1.40 1.81 -5.08
N THR A 71 -2.23 2.62 -5.73
CA THR A 71 -3.67 2.48 -5.59
C THR A 71 -4.16 1.14 -6.11
N GLN A 72 -3.67 0.73 -7.28
CA GLN A 72 -4.04 -0.56 -7.84
C GLN A 72 -3.63 -1.71 -6.92
N ALA A 73 -2.45 -1.59 -6.35
CA ALA A 73 -1.96 -2.63 -5.45
C ALA A 73 -2.83 -2.73 -4.20
N HIS A 74 -3.19 -1.59 -3.63
CA HIS A 74 -4.06 -1.60 -2.46
C HIS A 74 -5.44 -2.15 -2.77
N ASP A 75 -6.00 -1.78 -3.92
CA ASP A 75 -7.30 -2.29 -4.31
C ASP A 75 -7.27 -3.80 -4.50
N MET A 76 -6.24 -4.29 -5.14
CA MET A 76 -6.11 -5.72 -5.33
C MET A 76 -5.92 -6.43 -4.00
N LEU A 77 -5.13 -5.85 -3.11
CA LEU A 77 -4.88 -6.44 -1.79
C LEU A 77 -6.19 -6.57 -1.02
N PHE A 78 -6.99 -5.53 -0.99
CA PHE A 78 -8.28 -5.56 -0.32
C PHE A 78 -9.19 -6.64 -0.89
N SER A 79 -9.27 -6.69 -2.22
CA SER A 79 -10.12 -7.69 -2.87
C SER A 79 -9.65 -9.10 -2.54
N LEU A 80 -8.35 -9.33 -2.60
CA LEU A 80 -7.82 -10.66 -2.33
C LEU A 80 -8.01 -11.08 -0.89
N ILE A 81 -7.80 -10.15 0.04
CA ILE A 81 -8.04 -10.46 1.44
C ILE A 81 -9.49 -10.87 1.65
N GLY A 82 -10.42 -10.13 1.03
CA GLY A 82 -11.83 -10.46 1.14
C GLY A 82 -12.15 -11.82 0.56
N GLU A 83 -11.62 -12.11 -0.62
CA GLU A 83 -11.90 -13.37 -1.30
C GLU A 83 -11.29 -14.55 -0.57
N ILE A 84 -10.05 -14.42 -0.14
CA ILE A 84 -9.37 -15.53 0.51
C ILE A 84 -9.99 -15.81 1.87
N SER A 85 -10.28 -14.76 2.63
CA SER A 85 -10.88 -14.97 3.94
C SER A 85 -12.26 -15.59 3.83
N LYS A 86 -13.02 -15.20 2.81
CA LYS A 86 -14.32 -15.78 2.58
C LYS A 86 -14.21 -17.25 2.20
N ALA A 87 -13.25 -17.57 1.34
CA ALA A 87 -13.04 -18.96 0.93
C ALA A 87 -12.60 -19.82 2.10
N GLN A 88 -11.86 -19.27 3.04
CA GLN A 88 -11.40 -20.00 4.21
C GLN A 88 -12.36 -19.89 5.39
N LYS A 89 -13.51 -19.24 5.17
CA LYS A 89 -14.56 -19.12 6.17
C LYS A 89 -14.09 -18.43 7.44
N ILE A 90 -13.28 -17.42 7.27
CA ILE A 90 -12.83 -16.59 8.38
C ILE A 90 -13.83 -15.46 8.54
N ASP A 91 -14.58 -15.47 9.64
CA ASP A 91 -15.66 -14.51 9.81
C ASP A 91 -15.69 -13.95 11.23
N GLU A 92 -16.71 -13.13 11.49
CA GLU A 92 -16.87 -12.52 12.80
C GLU A 92 -17.10 -13.55 13.90
N HIS A 93 -17.76 -14.63 13.55
CA HIS A 93 -18.01 -15.69 14.53
C HIS A 93 -16.68 -16.26 15.04
N LEU A 94 -15.76 -16.53 14.14
CA LEU A 94 -14.46 -17.02 14.53
C LEU A 94 -13.73 -15.99 15.38
N LYS A 95 -13.85 -14.74 15.01
CA LYS A 95 -13.20 -13.67 15.76
C LYS A 95 -13.71 -13.62 17.19
N GLU A 96 -15.01 -13.83 17.38
CA GLU A 96 -15.60 -13.79 18.70
C GLU A 96 -15.30 -15.03 19.52
N THR A 97 -15.25 -16.20 18.89
CA THR A 97 -15.09 -17.44 19.62
C THR A 97 -13.64 -17.82 19.83
N ASP A 98 -12.75 -17.45 18.92
CA ASP A 98 -11.32 -17.79 19.02
C ASP A 98 -10.50 -16.69 18.39
N GLN A 99 -10.34 -15.61 19.14
CA GLN A 99 -9.68 -14.43 18.58
C GLN A 99 -8.25 -14.69 18.16
N LEU A 100 -7.51 -15.48 18.92
CA LEU A 100 -6.13 -15.77 18.58
C LEU A 100 -6.04 -16.49 17.24
N ARG A 101 -6.89 -17.49 17.05
CA ARG A 101 -6.91 -18.22 15.80
C ARG A 101 -7.31 -17.30 14.64
N TRP A 102 -8.28 -16.43 14.88
CA TRP A 102 -8.70 -15.48 13.86
C TRP A 102 -7.55 -14.59 13.43
N VAL A 103 -6.77 -14.08 14.40
CA VAL A 103 -5.64 -13.23 14.09
C VAL A 103 -4.60 -13.99 13.27
N GLN A 104 -4.31 -15.23 13.67
CA GLN A 104 -3.34 -16.02 12.95
C GLN A 104 -3.78 -16.31 11.51
N MET A 105 -5.05 -16.62 11.34
CA MET A 105 -5.56 -16.92 10.01
C MET A 105 -5.59 -15.68 9.15
N MET A 106 -5.97 -14.54 9.71
CA MET A 106 -5.98 -13.30 8.95
C MET A 106 -4.57 -12.87 8.57
N ASN A 107 -3.60 -13.09 9.43
CA ASN A 107 -2.22 -12.78 9.07
C ASN A 107 -1.75 -13.64 7.89
N ASN A 108 -2.14 -14.91 7.87
CA ASN A 108 -1.85 -15.77 6.74
C ASN A 108 -2.52 -15.28 5.46
N VAL A 109 -3.77 -14.88 5.57
CA VAL A 109 -4.50 -14.36 4.41
C VAL A 109 -3.82 -13.12 3.85
N LYS A 110 -3.42 -12.22 4.74
CA LYS A 110 -2.74 -11.01 4.29
C LYS A 110 -1.42 -11.33 3.62
N ALA A 111 -0.68 -12.28 4.16
CA ALA A 111 0.59 -12.67 3.54
C ALA A 111 0.38 -13.25 2.15
N GLN A 112 -0.63 -14.10 1.99
CA GLN A 112 -0.94 -14.68 0.70
C GLN A 112 -1.35 -13.62 -0.30
N ALA A 113 -2.21 -12.70 0.14
CA ALA A 113 -2.69 -11.64 -0.73
C ALA A 113 -1.54 -10.72 -1.14
N GLU A 114 -0.68 -10.39 -0.20
CA GLU A 114 0.44 -9.51 -0.51
C GLU A 114 1.40 -10.16 -1.49
N GLU A 115 1.63 -11.44 -1.35
CA GLU A 115 2.50 -12.15 -2.28
C GLU A 115 1.97 -12.04 -3.70
N ILE A 116 0.66 -12.19 -3.87
CA ILE A 116 0.06 -12.07 -5.18
C ILE A 116 0.17 -10.65 -5.71
N VAL A 117 -0.10 -9.66 -4.86
CA VAL A 117 -0.01 -8.26 -5.28
C VAL A 117 1.40 -7.91 -5.71
N LEU A 118 2.39 -8.34 -4.96
CA LEU A 118 3.77 -8.06 -5.31
C LEU A 118 4.11 -8.65 -6.67
N LYS A 119 3.66 -9.86 -6.91
CA LYS A 119 3.97 -10.54 -8.16
C LYS A 119 3.22 -9.94 -9.33
N GLU A 120 1.96 -9.60 -9.16
CA GLU A 120 1.11 -9.20 -10.28
C GLU A 120 1.23 -7.72 -10.60
N ILE A 121 1.53 -6.88 -9.64
CA ILE A 121 1.54 -5.44 -9.86
C ILE A 121 2.91 -4.83 -9.60
N VAL A 122 3.49 -5.11 -8.44
CA VAL A 122 4.68 -4.40 -8.01
C VAL A 122 5.90 -4.81 -8.82
N TYR A 123 6.08 -6.09 -9.04
CA TYR A 123 7.24 -6.61 -9.76
C TYR A 123 6.89 -7.14 -11.15
N ALA A 124 5.88 -6.58 -11.72
CA ALA A 124 5.44 -7.01 -13.06
C ALA A 124 6.10 -6.22 -14.18
#